data_5104c2819e653e29bc9cb05d17133dc1
#
_entry.id   5104c2819e653e29bc9cb05d17133dc1
#
_cell.length_a   1.000
_cell.length_b   1.000
_cell.length_c   1.000
_cell.angle_alpha   90.00
_cell.angle_beta   90.00
_cell.angle_gamma   90.00
#
_symmetry.space_group_name_H-M   'P 1'
#
loop_
_entity.id
_entity.type
_entity.pdbx_description
1 polymer ?
#
loop_
_entity_poly.entity_id
_entity_poly.type
_entity_poly.pdbx_seq_one_letter_code
_entity_poly.pdbx_strand_id
1 'polypeptide(L)'
;KSNTLIKDVKIKKRLFNKIYIYVDEYEVLFYNQNTSKYVLENKKEVLLDGIVVPTLINYVPDTKYNTFINKYILLDDKVKQKISEIKYDPNTIDEDRFFLYMNDGNYVYITLTKMELLNKYNEAITKVEGKKGTLYLDSGNYFEIR
;
A
#
# COMPACT_ATOMS: atom_id res chain seq x y z
N LYS A 1 19.00 9.99 20.53
CA LYS A 1 17.59 10.24 20.23
C LYS A 1 17.03 9.16 19.31
N SER A 2 15.96 8.52 19.71
CA SER A 2 15.39 7.49 18.89
C SER A 2 14.56 8.11 17.76
N ASN A 3 14.66 7.50 16.59
CA ASN A 3 13.87 7.88 15.44
C ASN A 3 12.97 6.69 15.09
N THR A 4 11.66 6.88 15.16
CA THR A 4 10.70 5.82 14.93
C THR A 4 10.73 5.25 13.52
N LEU A 5 11.30 5.98 12.55
CA LEU A 5 11.44 5.51 11.19
C LEU A 5 12.65 4.61 10.98
N ILE A 6 13.61 4.66 11.89
CA ILE A 6 14.83 3.85 11.73
C ILE A 6 14.61 2.46 12.30
N LYS A 7 14.78 1.47 11.44
CA LYS A 7 14.63 0.07 11.74
C LYS A 7 15.96 -0.53 12.23
N ASP A 8 17.06 -0.14 11.59
CA ASP A 8 18.38 -0.65 11.91
C ASP A 8 19.43 0.34 11.44
N VAL A 9 20.57 0.36 12.14
CA VAL A 9 21.73 1.17 11.75
C VAL A 9 22.96 0.29 11.83
N LYS A 10 23.71 0.21 10.73
CA LYS A 10 24.95 -0.55 10.68
C LYS A 10 26.11 0.34 10.33
N ILE A 11 27.19 0.22 11.11
CA ILE A 11 28.42 0.93 10.84
C ILE A 11 29.34 -0.04 10.10
N LYS A 12 29.70 0.32 8.88
CA LYS A 12 30.60 -0.48 8.07
C LYS A 12 32.05 -0.08 8.31
N LYS A 13 32.93 -0.86 7.75
CA LYS A 13 34.35 -0.67 7.88
C LYS A 13 34.76 0.76 7.54
N ARG A 14 35.62 1.32 8.36
CA ARG A 14 36.26 2.60 8.10
C ARG A 14 37.33 2.44 7.02
N LEU A 15 37.29 3.33 6.05
CA LEU A 15 38.25 3.27 4.94
C LEU A 15 38.63 4.71 4.54
N PHE A 16 39.95 5.01 4.54
CA PHE A 16 40.47 6.33 4.15
C PHE A 16 39.80 7.47 4.90
N ASN A 17 39.70 7.36 6.21
CA ASN A 17 39.06 8.39 7.07
C ASN A 17 37.56 8.56 6.78
N LYS A 18 36.94 7.59 6.16
CA LYS A 18 35.49 7.59 5.94
C LYS A 18 34.86 6.47 6.74
N ILE A 19 33.73 6.76 7.33
CA ILE A 19 32.90 5.77 8.03
C ILE A 19 31.62 5.62 7.23
N TYR A 20 31.29 4.40 6.86
CA TYR A 20 30.08 4.10 6.11
C TYR A 20 29.00 3.66 7.09
N ILE A 21 27.91 4.41 7.15
CA ILE A 21 26.78 4.13 8.01
C ILE A 21 25.61 3.77 7.10
N TYR A 22 25.05 2.59 7.31
CA TYR A 22 23.88 2.12 6.56
C TYR A 22 22.68 2.16 7.49
N VAL A 23 21.63 2.85 7.04
CA VAL A 23 20.40 3.02 7.81
C VAL A 23 19.29 2.29 7.09
N ASP A 24 18.65 1.38 7.83
CA ASP A 24 17.49 0.65 7.33
C ASP A 24 16.26 1.27 7.98
N GLU A 25 15.40 1.87 7.17
CA GLU A 25 14.22 2.58 7.66
C GLU A 25 12.96 1.77 7.44
N TYR A 26 11.99 1.94 8.35
CA TYR A 26 10.66 1.37 8.17
C TYR A 26 9.98 2.06 6.99
N GLU A 27 9.31 1.26 6.17
CA GLU A 27 8.51 1.78 5.07
C GLU A 27 7.26 2.44 5.64
N VAL A 28 6.89 3.61 5.08
CA VAL A 28 5.63 4.26 5.38
C VAL A 28 4.60 3.71 4.38
N LEU A 29 3.60 3.01 4.88
CA LEU A 29 2.64 2.29 4.03
C LEU A 29 1.53 3.19 3.50
N PHE A 30 0.85 3.89 4.41
CA PHE A 30 -0.27 4.75 4.03
C PHE A 30 -0.60 5.69 5.20
N TYR A 31 -1.42 6.69 4.88
CA TYR A 31 -1.96 7.60 5.88
C TYR A 31 -3.33 7.09 6.32
N ASN A 32 -3.54 6.95 7.62
CA ASN A 32 -4.82 6.50 8.16
C ASN A 32 -5.65 7.72 8.55
N GLN A 33 -6.67 8.03 7.77
CA GLN A 33 -7.52 9.19 8.01
C GLN A 33 -8.29 9.07 9.34
N ASN A 34 -8.56 7.86 9.79
CA ASN A 34 -9.27 7.63 11.05
C ASN A 34 -8.47 8.07 12.26
N THR A 35 -7.14 7.94 12.22
CA THR A 35 -6.26 8.30 13.32
C THR A 35 -5.45 9.57 13.04
N SER A 36 -5.50 10.06 11.81
CA SER A 36 -4.71 11.21 11.34
C SER A 36 -3.21 10.97 11.50
N LYS A 37 -2.77 9.74 11.31
CA LYS A 37 -1.36 9.34 11.44
C LYS A 37 -0.93 8.46 10.28
N TYR A 38 0.37 8.46 10.00
CA TYR A 38 0.97 7.59 9.01
C TYR A 38 1.24 6.23 9.64
N VAL A 39 1.02 5.16 8.87
CA VAL A 39 1.19 3.79 9.33
C VAL A 39 2.46 3.21 8.74
N LEU A 40 3.32 2.67 9.59
CA LEU A 40 4.57 2.05 9.19
C LEU A 40 4.41 0.53 9.01
N GLU A 41 5.39 -0.08 8.35
CA GLU A 41 5.35 -1.53 8.11
C GLU A 41 5.35 -2.36 9.41
N ASN A 42 5.82 -1.78 10.52
CA ASN A 42 5.75 -2.44 11.84
C ASN A 42 4.42 -2.17 12.54
N LYS A 43 3.45 -1.58 11.84
CA LYS A 43 2.10 -1.23 12.31
C LYS A 43 2.05 -0.08 13.30
N LYS A 44 3.17 0.54 13.62
CA LYS A 44 3.18 1.74 14.46
C LYS A 44 2.68 2.93 13.65
N GLU A 45 2.06 3.87 14.36
CA GLU A 45 1.54 5.10 13.76
C GLU A 45 2.36 6.29 14.21
N VAL A 46 2.67 7.17 13.27
CA VAL A 46 3.53 8.32 13.53
C VAL A 46 2.99 9.57 12.84
N LEU A 47 3.38 10.73 13.37
CA LEU A 47 3.10 12.02 12.74
C LEU A 47 4.26 12.38 11.83
N LEU A 48 3.96 12.67 10.57
CA LEU A 48 4.95 13.05 9.57
C LEU A 48 4.37 14.12 8.67
N ASP A 49 5.25 14.80 7.92
CA ASP A 49 4.87 15.81 6.93
C ASP A 49 5.56 15.50 5.61
N GLY A 50 4.89 15.88 4.52
CA GLY A 50 5.49 15.82 3.18
C GLY A 50 5.68 14.43 2.61
N ILE A 51 4.97 13.43 3.16
CA ILE A 51 5.06 12.05 2.69
C ILE A 51 3.92 11.77 1.71
N VAL A 52 4.27 11.27 0.53
CA VAL A 52 3.29 10.92 -0.50
C VAL A 52 3.05 9.41 -0.46
N VAL A 53 1.94 9.03 0.13
CA VAL A 53 1.48 7.63 0.22
C VAL A 53 -0.04 7.61 0.08
N PRO A 54 -0.65 6.44 -0.16
CA PRO A 54 -2.11 6.35 -0.23
C PRO A 54 -2.76 6.72 1.10
N THR A 55 -4.03 7.10 1.04
CA THR A 55 -4.83 7.40 2.23
C THR A 55 -5.87 6.30 2.44
N LEU A 56 -5.89 5.72 3.64
CA LEU A 56 -6.98 4.86 4.07
C LEU A 56 -8.11 5.77 4.53
N ILE A 57 -9.23 5.75 3.82
CA ILE A 57 -10.28 6.77 3.96
C ILE A 57 -11.43 6.41 4.89
N ASN A 58 -11.49 5.14 5.35
CA ASN A 58 -12.58 4.74 6.25
C ASN A 58 -12.10 3.70 7.26
N TYR A 59 -13.00 3.33 8.17
CA TYR A 59 -12.71 2.36 9.22
C TYR A 59 -12.59 0.95 8.67
N VAL A 60 -11.62 0.20 9.19
CA VAL A 60 -11.40 -1.21 8.86
C VAL A 60 -11.38 -1.99 10.18
N PRO A 61 -12.19 -3.05 10.31
CA PRO A 61 -12.14 -3.89 11.51
C PRO A 61 -10.74 -4.47 11.74
N ASP A 62 -10.35 -4.60 13.01
CA ASP A 62 -8.97 -4.97 13.37
C ASP A 62 -8.43 -6.21 12.66
N THR A 63 -9.25 -7.26 12.56
CA THR A 63 -8.81 -8.50 11.90
C THR A 63 -8.52 -8.29 10.42
N LYS A 64 -9.38 -7.51 9.75
CA LYS A 64 -9.19 -7.20 8.34
C LYS A 64 -8.02 -6.25 8.14
N TYR A 65 -7.88 -5.29 9.04
CA TYR A 65 -6.82 -4.29 9.00
C TYR A 65 -5.44 -4.95 9.11
N ASN A 66 -5.26 -5.84 10.09
CA ASN A 66 -3.98 -6.53 10.26
C ASN A 66 -3.64 -7.40 9.05
N THR A 67 -4.62 -8.13 8.52
CA THR A 67 -4.41 -8.94 7.32
C THR A 67 -4.05 -8.07 6.13
N PHE A 68 -4.74 -6.94 5.99
CA PHE A 68 -4.46 -6.00 4.90
C PHE A 68 -3.00 -5.52 4.97
N ILE A 69 -2.55 -5.06 6.13
CA ILE A 69 -1.17 -4.58 6.29
C ILE A 69 -0.16 -5.66 5.94
N ASN A 70 -0.36 -6.87 6.48
CA ASN A 70 0.56 -7.99 6.25
C ASN A 70 0.72 -8.29 4.76
N LYS A 71 -0.36 -8.19 4.00
CA LYS A 71 -0.34 -8.45 2.56
C LYS A 71 0.12 -7.24 1.76
N TYR A 72 -0.23 -6.03 2.22
CA TYR A 72 0.17 -4.79 1.56
C TYR A 72 1.70 -4.63 1.53
N ILE A 73 2.35 -4.98 2.64
CA ILE A 73 3.82 -4.91 2.75
C ILE A 73 4.50 -5.70 1.63
N LEU A 74 3.89 -6.81 1.21
CA LEU A 74 4.48 -7.71 0.22
C LEU A 74 4.25 -7.27 -1.22
N LEU A 75 3.48 -6.20 -1.44
CA LEU A 75 3.24 -5.72 -2.79
C LEU A 75 4.48 -5.05 -3.37
N ASP A 76 4.58 -5.09 -4.71
CA ASP A 76 5.66 -4.42 -5.42
C ASP A 76 5.51 -2.90 -5.30
N ASP A 77 6.63 -2.19 -5.22
CA ASP A 77 6.63 -0.74 -5.12
C ASP A 77 5.92 -0.09 -6.32
N LYS A 78 6.05 -0.68 -7.49
CA LYS A 78 5.44 -0.14 -8.70
C LYS A 78 3.92 -0.05 -8.63
N VAL A 79 3.26 -1.01 -7.97
CA VAL A 79 1.81 -0.93 -7.81
C VAL A 79 1.44 -0.03 -6.63
N LYS A 80 2.21 -0.07 -5.54
CA LYS A 80 1.97 0.80 -4.39
C LYS A 80 1.98 2.27 -4.81
N GLN A 81 2.89 2.66 -5.68
CA GLN A 81 3.01 4.02 -6.17
C GLN A 81 1.80 4.47 -7.00
N LYS A 82 1.00 3.54 -7.49
CA LYS A 82 -0.20 3.84 -8.27
C LYS A 82 -1.44 4.02 -7.42
N ILE A 83 -1.41 3.60 -6.17
CA ILE A 83 -2.57 3.65 -5.28
C ILE A 83 -2.68 5.04 -4.67
N SER A 84 -3.85 5.67 -4.81
CA SER A 84 -4.12 6.99 -4.25
C SER A 84 -4.93 6.90 -2.97
N GLU A 85 -6.02 6.11 -2.97
CA GLU A 85 -6.87 5.96 -1.80
C GLU A 85 -7.26 4.50 -1.62
N ILE A 86 -7.43 4.12 -0.36
CA ILE A 86 -7.80 2.76 0.04
C ILE A 86 -9.09 2.85 0.83
N LYS A 87 -10.09 2.05 0.44
CA LYS A 87 -11.37 2.00 1.13
C LYS A 87 -11.75 0.56 1.43
N TYR A 88 -12.09 0.28 2.69
CA TYR A 88 -12.69 -1.00 3.03
C TYR A 88 -14.14 -0.99 2.53
N ASP A 89 -14.48 -1.92 1.66
CA ASP A 89 -15.76 -1.89 0.95
C ASP A 89 -16.39 -3.29 0.85
N PRO A 90 -16.74 -3.89 2.01
CA PRO A 90 -17.32 -5.23 2.02
C PRO A 90 -18.72 -5.23 1.40
N ASN A 91 -19.13 -6.40 0.91
CA ASN A 91 -20.51 -6.62 0.50
C ASN A 91 -21.02 -7.95 1.08
N THR A 92 -22.24 -8.36 0.71
CA THR A 92 -22.83 -9.56 1.26
C THR A 92 -22.15 -10.85 0.82
N ILE A 93 -21.38 -10.78 -0.26
CA ILE A 93 -20.66 -11.94 -0.82
C ILE A 93 -19.24 -12.01 -0.30
N ASP A 94 -18.60 -10.84 -0.14
CA ASP A 94 -17.18 -10.76 0.20
C ASP A 94 -16.94 -9.70 1.27
N GLU A 95 -16.78 -10.14 2.50
CA GLU A 95 -16.51 -9.25 3.63
C GLU A 95 -15.06 -8.77 3.69
N ASP A 96 -14.19 -9.32 2.83
CA ASP A 96 -12.77 -8.99 2.76
C ASP A 96 -12.45 -8.05 1.61
N ARG A 97 -13.46 -7.47 0.98
CA ARG A 97 -13.27 -6.66 -0.20
C ARG A 97 -12.82 -5.24 0.14
N PHE A 98 -11.85 -4.75 -0.64
CA PHE A 98 -11.38 -3.37 -0.60
C PHE A 98 -11.56 -2.73 -1.96
N PHE A 99 -11.68 -1.41 -1.96
CA PHE A 99 -11.78 -0.60 -3.16
C PHE A 99 -10.59 0.36 -3.19
N LEU A 100 -9.88 0.40 -4.31
CA LEU A 100 -8.71 1.24 -4.47
C LEU A 100 -8.95 2.27 -5.57
N TYR A 101 -8.70 3.54 -5.26
CA TYR A 101 -8.63 4.61 -6.25
C TYR A 101 -7.18 4.71 -6.69
N MET A 102 -6.94 4.51 -7.98
CA MET A 102 -5.58 4.58 -8.52
C MET A 102 -5.31 5.99 -9.04
N ASN A 103 -4.05 6.41 -8.98
CA ASN A 103 -3.70 7.78 -9.39
C ASN A 103 -3.71 8.00 -10.90
N ASP A 104 -3.89 6.94 -11.68
CA ASP A 104 -4.04 7.04 -13.15
C ASP A 104 -5.51 7.09 -13.59
N GLY A 105 -6.44 7.25 -12.65
CA GLY A 105 -7.86 7.39 -12.97
C GLY A 105 -8.64 6.08 -13.02
N ASN A 106 -7.99 4.96 -12.73
CA ASN A 106 -8.65 3.65 -12.68
C ASN A 106 -9.08 3.30 -11.27
N TYR A 107 -9.96 2.32 -11.16
CA TYR A 107 -10.40 1.77 -9.88
C TYR A 107 -10.07 0.28 -9.82
N VAL A 108 -9.92 -0.23 -8.60
CA VAL A 108 -9.66 -1.66 -8.40
C VAL A 108 -10.51 -2.17 -7.25
N TYR A 109 -11.22 -3.28 -7.47
CA TYR A 109 -11.81 -4.06 -6.38
C TYR A 109 -10.89 -5.24 -6.13
N ILE A 110 -10.47 -5.41 -4.88
CA ILE A 110 -9.55 -6.47 -4.47
C ILE A 110 -10.07 -7.13 -3.22
N THR A 111 -9.89 -8.43 -3.10
CA THR A 111 -10.19 -9.15 -1.86
C THR A 111 -8.89 -9.58 -1.20
N LEU A 112 -8.89 -9.68 0.12
CA LEU A 112 -7.68 -9.97 0.88
C LEU A 112 -6.97 -11.25 0.44
N THR A 113 -7.73 -12.28 0.07
CA THR A 113 -7.14 -13.56 -0.36
C THR A 113 -6.43 -13.47 -1.71
N LYS A 114 -6.66 -12.42 -2.46
CA LYS A 114 -6.08 -12.23 -3.80
C LYS A 114 -5.16 -11.01 -3.88
N MET A 115 -4.73 -10.48 -2.76
CA MET A 115 -3.94 -9.23 -2.73
C MET A 115 -2.72 -9.26 -3.66
N GLU A 116 -2.05 -10.40 -3.77
CA GLU A 116 -0.85 -10.52 -4.60
C GLU A 116 -1.14 -10.27 -6.09
N LEU A 117 -2.39 -10.39 -6.51
CA LEU A 117 -2.76 -10.11 -7.90
C LEU A 117 -2.62 -8.63 -8.24
N LEU A 118 -2.57 -7.74 -7.24
CA LEU A 118 -2.31 -6.33 -7.47
C LEU A 118 -0.97 -6.10 -8.17
N ASN A 119 -0.02 -6.99 -7.99
CA ASN A 119 1.28 -6.90 -8.66
C ASN A 119 1.15 -7.01 -10.19
N LYS A 120 0.03 -7.48 -10.68
CA LYS A 120 -0.26 -7.56 -12.11
C LYS A 120 -0.95 -6.31 -12.65
N TYR A 121 -1.21 -5.32 -11.79
CA TYR A 121 -1.96 -4.13 -12.18
C TYR A 121 -1.36 -3.41 -13.40
N ASN A 122 -0.06 -3.12 -13.34
CA ASN A 122 0.59 -2.36 -14.41
C ASN A 122 0.57 -3.12 -15.74
N GLU A 123 0.72 -4.43 -15.70
CA GLU A 123 0.62 -5.28 -16.87
C GLU A 123 -0.81 -5.24 -17.45
N ALA A 124 -1.82 -5.35 -16.59
CA ALA A 124 -3.22 -5.32 -17.02
C ALA A 124 -3.57 -3.98 -17.66
N ILE A 125 -3.12 -2.88 -17.09
CA ILE A 125 -3.42 -1.55 -17.60
C ILE A 125 -2.79 -1.31 -18.96
N THR A 126 -1.60 -1.85 -19.19
CA THR A 126 -0.94 -1.75 -20.49
C THR A 126 -1.80 -2.34 -21.60
N LYS A 127 -2.54 -3.41 -21.30
CA LYS A 127 -3.36 -4.12 -22.28
C LYS A 127 -4.61 -3.36 -22.69
N VAL A 128 -5.05 -2.37 -21.92
CA VAL A 128 -6.27 -1.60 -22.24
C VAL A 128 -5.97 -0.30 -22.99
N GLU A 129 -4.71 -0.07 -23.35
CA GLU A 129 -4.28 0.98 -24.27
C GLU A 129 -4.77 2.38 -23.90
N GLY A 130 -4.61 2.73 -22.62
CA GLY A 130 -4.98 4.06 -22.14
C GLY A 130 -6.44 4.26 -21.78
N LYS A 131 -7.28 3.29 -22.03
CA LYS A 131 -8.69 3.37 -21.62
C LYS A 131 -8.79 3.27 -20.11
N LYS A 132 -9.80 3.93 -19.54
CA LYS A 132 -10.01 3.96 -18.08
C LYS A 132 -11.17 3.07 -17.70
N GLY A 133 -11.12 2.53 -16.51
CA GLY A 133 -12.19 1.67 -16.02
C GLY A 133 -11.91 1.10 -14.64
N THR A 134 -12.53 -0.03 -14.37
CA THR A 134 -12.42 -0.73 -13.10
C THR A 134 -11.85 -2.12 -13.31
N LEU A 135 -10.79 -2.44 -12.57
CA LEU A 135 -10.21 -3.78 -12.55
C LEU A 135 -10.84 -4.55 -11.40
N TYR A 136 -11.48 -5.67 -11.72
CA TYR A 136 -12.13 -6.52 -10.71
C TYR A 136 -11.22 -7.69 -10.40
N LEU A 137 -10.72 -7.72 -9.17
CA LEU A 137 -9.87 -8.79 -8.65
C LEU A 137 -10.49 -9.42 -7.40
N ASP A 138 -11.80 -9.26 -7.25
CA ASP A 138 -12.56 -9.84 -6.15
C ASP A 138 -13.34 -11.08 -6.59
N SER A 139 -14.40 -10.88 -7.38
CA SER A 139 -15.27 -11.97 -7.85
C SER A 139 -14.81 -12.59 -9.16
N GLY A 140 -13.78 -12.05 -9.78
CA GLY A 140 -13.21 -12.54 -11.03
C GLY A 140 -11.93 -11.80 -11.30
N ASN A 141 -11.42 -11.90 -12.50
CA ASN A 141 -10.19 -11.19 -12.91
C ASN A 141 -10.47 -10.56 -14.28
N TYR A 142 -11.11 -9.37 -14.25
CA TYR A 142 -11.47 -8.72 -15.50
C TYR A 142 -11.45 -7.20 -15.34
N PHE A 143 -11.34 -6.51 -16.46
CA PHE A 143 -11.35 -5.05 -16.53
C PHE A 143 -12.58 -4.58 -17.27
N GLU A 144 -13.34 -3.68 -16.65
CA GLU A 144 -14.53 -3.08 -17.26
C GLU A 144 -14.23 -1.64 -17.64
N ILE A 145 -14.30 -1.35 -18.93
CA ILE A 145 -14.03 0.01 -19.45
C ILE A 145 -15.23 0.91 -19.17
N ARG A 146 -14.94 2.12 -18.70
CA ARG A 146 -15.97 3.16 -18.48
C ARG A 146 -16.27 3.90 -19.76
#